data_afaf88aecefffbf51f5282bc48cefd2d
#
_entry.id   afaf88aecefffbf51f5282bc48cefd2d
#
_cell.length_a   1.000
_cell.length_b   1.000
_cell.length_c   1.000
_cell.angle_alpha   90.00
_cell.angle_beta   90.00
_cell.angle_gamma   90.00
#
_symmetry.space_group_name_H-M   'P 1'
#
loop_
_entity.id
_entity.type
_entity.pdbx_description
1 polymer ?
#
loop_
_entity_poly.entity_id
_entity_poly.type
_entity_poly.pdbx_seq_one_letter_code
_entity_poly.pdbx_strand_id
1 'polypeptide(L)'
;MKLGIVGLPNVGKSTLFNAITNAGAESANYPFCTIEPNVGVVAVPDARLDKLAEMYQPDKKTPAVIEFVDIAGLVKGASQGAGLGNKFLENIRRTDAIVHVVRCFDDENIMHVAVSYTHLTLPTIRL
;
A
#
# COMPACT_ATOMS: atom_id res chain seq x y z
N MET A 1 9.91 -6.44 0.08
CA MET A 1 9.02 -6.05 1.18
C MET A 1 7.64 -5.77 0.59
N LYS A 2 6.60 -6.38 1.16
CA LYS A 2 5.23 -6.30 0.65
C LYS A 2 4.36 -5.53 1.65
N LEU A 3 3.80 -4.39 1.21
CA LEU A 3 2.97 -3.50 2.03
C LEU A 3 1.51 -3.58 1.58
N GLY A 4 0.59 -3.87 2.49
CA GLY A 4 -0.84 -3.86 2.23
C GLY A 4 -1.44 -2.48 2.51
N ILE A 5 -2.06 -1.86 1.51
CA ILE A 5 -2.78 -0.60 1.70
C ILE A 5 -4.23 -0.92 2.06
N VAL A 6 -4.67 -0.48 3.22
CA VAL A 6 -6.03 -0.69 3.73
C VAL A 6 -6.67 0.65 4.07
N GLY A 7 -7.99 0.70 4.02
CA GLY A 7 -8.74 1.89 4.38
C GLY A 7 -10.23 1.68 4.12
N LEU A 8 -11.05 2.49 4.77
CA LEU A 8 -12.50 2.54 4.51
C LEU A 8 -12.78 3.00 3.08
N PRO A 9 -13.97 2.73 2.53
CA PRO A 9 -14.37 3.28 1.25
C PRO A 9 -14.28 4.82 1.22
N ASN A 10 -13.88 5.36 0.08
CA ASN A 10 -13.83 6.81 -0.18
C ASN A 10 -12.88 7.63 0.72
N VAL A 11 -11.84 7.00 1.25
CA VAL A 11 -10.78 7.71 2.02
C VAL A 11 -9.59 8.16 1.16
N GLY A 12 -9.58 7.85 -0.13
CA GLY A 12 -8.50 8.16 -1.05
C GLY A 12 -7.48 7.02 -1.24
N LYS A 13 -7.80 5.80 -0.80
CA LYS A 13 -6.91 4.63 -0.89
C LYS A 13 -6.41 4.36 -2.31
N SER A 14 -7.33 4.26 -3.28
CA SER A 14 -6.98 4.00 -4.68
C SER A 14 -6.25 5.18 -5.33
N THR A 15 -6.56 6.39 -4.92
CA THR A 15 -5.83 7.59 -5.37
C THR A 15 -4.38 7.55 -4.90
N LEU A 16 -4.17 7.21 -3.63
CA LEU A 16 -2.83 7.05 -3.06
C LEU A 16 -2.07 5.91 -3.76
N PHE A 17 -2.72 4.74 -3.93
CA PHE A 17 -2.13 3.60 -4.62
C PHE A 17 -1.68 3.97 -6.03
N ASN A 18 -2.55 4.61 -6.82
CA ASN A 18 -2.24 5.03 -8.18
C ASN A 18 -1.14 6.08 -8.21
N ALA A 19 -1.13 7.05 -7.30
CA ALA A 19 -0.09 8.07 -7.24
C ALA A 19 1.28 7.47 -6.94
N ILE A 20 1.36 6.50 -6.02
CA ILE A 20 2.61 5.83 -5.67
C ILE A 20 3.08 4.93 -6.81
N THR A 21 2.19 4.14 -7.41
CA THR A 21 2.55 3.13 -8.41
C THR A 21 2.76 3.72 -9.80
N ASN A 22 2.05 4.79 -10.16
CA ASN A 22 2.27 5.48 -11.44
C ASN A 22 3.59 6.27 -11.46
N ALA A 23 4.07 6.74 -10.31
CA ALA A 23 5.39 7.33 -10.20
C ALA A 23 6.51 6.32 -10.41
N GLY A 24 6.21 5.01 -10.30
CA GLY A 24 7.13 3.90 -10.50
C GLY A 24 6.91 3.15 -11.83
N ALA A 25 6.54 3.83 -12.91
CA ALA A 25 6.18 3.23 -14.21
C ALA A 25 7.24 2.30 -14.86
N GLU A 26 8.40 2.14 -14.25
CA GLU A 26 9.45 1.19 -14.67
C GLU A 26 9.31 -0.21 -14.03
N SER A 27 8.16 -0.53 -13.44
CA SER A 27 7.94 -1.82 -12.74
C SER A 27 8.15 -3.06 -13.63
N ALA A 28 8.03 -2.91 -14.96
CA ALA A 28 8.28 -3.97 -15.94
C ALA A 28 9.75 -4.46 -15.99
N ASN A 29 10.68 -3.71 -15.42
CA ASN A 29 12.12 -4.01 -15.47
C ASN A 29 12.64 -4.81 -14.25
N TYR A 30 11.78 -5.17 -13.30
CA TYR A 30 12.19 -5.93 -12.12
C TYR A 30 11.86 -7.42 -12.29
N PRO A 31 12.88 -8.28 -12.51
CA PRO A 31 12.68 -9.69 -12.91
C PRO A 31 12.05 -10.58 -11.84
N PHE A 32 11.88 -10.10 -10.63
CA PHE A 32 11.36 -10.87 -9.48
C PHE A 32 9.96 -10.42 -9.02
N CYS A 33 9.32 -9.48 -9.73
CA CYS A 33 8.02 -8.96 -9.34
C CYS A 33 6.91 -9.62 -10.16
N THR A 34 5.94 -10.19 -9.48
CA THR A 34 4.74 -10.77 -10.10
C THR A 34 3.82 -9.63 -10.55
N ILE A 35 3.43 -9.61 -11.81
CA ILE A 35 2.42 -8.68 -12.33
C ILE A 35 1.05 -9.23 -11.93
N GLU A 36 0.55 -8.79 -10.80
CA GLU A 36 -0.80 -9.10 -10.34
C GLU A 36 -1.66 -7.83 -10.38
N PRO A 37 -2.97 -7.94 -10.70
CA PRO A 37 -3.88 -6.82 -10.56
C PRO A 37 -3.88 -6.35 -9.09
N ASN A 38 -3.86 -5.06 -8.88
CA ASN A 38 -3.80 -4.41 -7.56
C ASN A 38 -2.45 -4.57 -6.81
N VAL A 39 -1.38 -4.94 -7.49
CA VAL A 39 -0.02 -4.90 -6.97
C VAL A 39 0.80 -3.89 -7.76
N GLY A 40 1.38 -2.94 -7.07
CA GLY A 40 2.29 -1.94 -7.65
C GLY A 40 3.69 -2.11 -7.06
N VAL A 41 4.71 -2.06 -7.92
CA VAL A 41 6.11 -2.17 -7.51
C VAL A 41 6.78 -0.81 -7.65
N VAL A 42 7.45 -0.37 -6.60
CA VAL A 42 8.11 0.93 -6.54
C VAL A 42 9.56 0.75 -6.11
N ALA A 43 10.49 1.29 -6.89
CA ALA A 43 11.88 1.35 -6.51
C ALA A 43 12.09 2.30 -5.32
N VAL A 44 12.93 1.90 -4.38
CA VAL A 44 13.33 2.75 -3.26
C VAL A 44 14.49 3.63 -3.71
N PRO A 45 14.32 4.96 -3.75
CA PRO A 45 15.41 5.88 -4.04
C PRO A 45 16.48 5.77 -2.96
N ASP A 46 17.75 5.57 -3.35
CA ASP A 46 18.89 5.52 -2.43
C ASP A 46 20.09 6.22 -3.05
N ALA A 47 20.38 7.42 -2.54
CA ALA A 47 21.50 8.23 -2.99
C ALA A 47 22.86 7.53 -2.79
N ARG A 48 22.98 6.59 -1.83
CA ARG A 48 24.20 5.80 -1.60
C ARG A 48 24.42 4.82 -2.74
N LEU A 49 23.33 4.17 -3.20
CA LEU A 49 23.39 3.28 -4.36
C LEU A 49 23.75 4.04 -5.63
N ASP A 50 23.20 5.25 -5.80
CA ASP A 50 23.51 6.11 -6.94
C ASP A 50 24.98 6.50 -6.93
N LYS A 51 25.53 6.89 -5.77
CA LYS A 51 26.92 7.26 -5.62
C LYS A 51 27.88 6.09 -5.88
N LEU A 52 27.56 4.90 -5.38
CA LEU A 52 28.35 3.71 -5.65
C LEU A 52 28.32 3.34 -7.14
N ALA A 53 27.18 3.45 -7.79
CA ALA A 53 27.06 3.20 -9.22
C ALA A 53 27.87 4.21 -10.06
N GLU A 54 27.91 5.48 -9.64
CA GLU A 54 28.74 6.49 -10.27
C GLU A 54 30.24 6.17 -10.15
N MET A 55 30.67 5.70 -8.97
CA MET A 55 32.09 5.40 -8.69
C MET A 55 32.60 4.14 -9.40
N TYR A 56 31.78 3.09 -9.44
CA TYR A 56 32.21 1.78 -9.92
C TYR A 56 31.70 1.43 -11.32
N GLN A 57 30.75 2.22 -11.88
CA GLN A 57 30.16 2.05 -13.20
C GLN A 57 29.76 0.59 -13.50
N PRO A 58 28.90 -0.03 -12.68
CA PRO A 58 28.53 -1.43 -12.86
C PRO A 58 27.66 -1.62 -14.12
N ASP A 59 27.72 -2.80 -14.70
CA ASP A 59 26.89 -3.18 -15.84
C ASP A 59 25.38 -3.12 -15.50
N LYS A 60 25.03 -3.33 -14.22
CA LYS A 60 23.66 -3.32 -13.73
C LYS A 60 23.56 -2.69 -12.34
N LYS A 61 22.63 -1.75 -12.19
CA LYS A 61 22.22 -1.17 -10.91
C LYS A 61 20.82 -1.66 -10.58
N THR A 62 20.66 -2.34 -9.44
CA THR A 62 19.37 -2.87 -9.00
C THR A 62 18.99 -2.26 -7.66
N PRO A 63 18.02 -1.32 -7.61
CA PRO A 63 17.54 -0.75 -6.36
C PRO A 63 16.71 -1.77 -5.57
N ALA A 64 16.56 -1.55 -4.28
CA ALA A 64 15.55 -2.22 -3.49
C ALA A 64 14.15 -1.84 -3.98
N VAL A 65 13.19 -2.75 -3.87
CA VAL A 65 11.81 -2.51 -4.28
C VAL A 65 10.83 -2.76 -3.14
N ILE A 66 9.73 -2.03 -3.16
CA ILE A 66 8.57 -2.24 -2.30
C ILE A 66 7.40 -2.61 -3.19
N GLU A 67 6.71 -3.69 -2.85
CA GLU A 67 5.46 -4.07 -3.46
C GLU A 67 4.30 -3.49 -2.64
N PHE A 68 3.48 -2.66 -3.26
CA PHE A 68 2.23 -2.18 -2.67
C PHE A 68 1.08 -3.01 -3.16
N VAL A 69 0.24 -3.48 -2.24
CA VAL A 69 -0.97 -4.26 -2.55
C VAL A 69 -2.19 -3.45 -2.16
N ASP A 70 -3.05 -3.14 -3.11
CA ASP A 70 -4.34 -2.51 -2.82
C ASP A 70 -5.31 -3.56 -2.27
N ILE A 71 -5.52 -3.57 -0.95
CA ILE A 71 -6.40 -4.52 -0.28
C ILE A 71 -7.81 -3.91 -0.20
N ALA A 72 -8.70 -4.45 -1.03
CA ALA A 72 -10.12 -4.10 -0.99
C ALA A 72 -10.83 -4.80 0.17
N GLY A 73 -11.91 -4.21 0.69
CA GLY A 73 -12.84 -4.90 1.57
C GLY A 73 -12.79 -4.56 3.05
N LEU A 74 -12.18 -3.43 3.45
CA LEU A 74 -12.41 -2.92 4.80
C LEU A 74 -13.84 -2.36 4.89
N VAL A 75 -14.81 -3.25 5.13
CA VAL A 75 -16.22 -2.91 5.34
C VAL A 75 -16.62 -3.16 6.78
N LYS A 76 -17.65 -2.45 7.25
CA LYS A 76 -18.22 -2.65 8.59
C LYS A 76 -18.59 -4.12 8.79
N GLY A 77 -18.07 -4.76 9.84
CA GLY A 77 -18.30 -6.19 10.12
C GLY A 77 -17.31 -7.16 9.47
N ALA A 78 -16.29 -6.68 8.75
CA ALA A 78 -15.24 -7.54 8.16
C ALA A 78 -14.52 -8.42 9.20
N SER A 79 -14.42 -7.95 10.44
CA SER A 79 -13.83 -8.69 11.57
C SER A 79 -14.70 -9.85 12.07
N GLN A 80 -15.98 -9.90 11.70
CA GLN A 80 -16.91 -10.94 12.16
C GLN A 80 -16.96 -12.15 11.24
N GLY A 81 -16.06 -12.25 10.25
CA GLY A 81 -15.80 -13.48 9.51
C GLY A 81 -16.82 -13.88 8.45
N ALA A 82 -17.75 -13.01 8.07
CA ALA A 82 -18.70 -13.33 7.01
C ALA A 82 -18.11 -13.05 5.62
N GLY A 83 -17.83 -14.08 4.85
CA GLY A 83 -17.51 -14.03 3.42
C GLY A 83 -16.35 -13.12 3.01
N LEU A 84 -16.61 -11.85 2.69
CA LEU A 84 -15.61 -10.87 2.27
C LEU A 84 -14.56 -10.56 3.34
N GLY A 85 -14.90 -10.70 4.63
CA GLY A 85 -13.98 -10.49 5.74
C GLY A 85 -12.84 -11.51 5.76
N ASN A 86 -13.10 -12.77 5.39
CA ASN A 86 -12.07 -13.80 5.36
C ASN A 86 -11.04 -13.53 4.26
N LYS A 87 -11.48 -13.11 3.07
CA LYS A 87 -10.57 -12.71 1.97
C LYS A 87 -9.71 -11.50 2.36
N PHE A 88 -10.30 -10.52 3.03
CA PHE A 88 -9.59 -9.36 3.54
C PHE A 88 -8.49 -9.76 4.52
N LEU A 89 -8.81 -10.60 5.51
CA LEU A 89 -7.82 -11.10 6.48
C LEU A 89 -6.73 -11.96 5.84
N GLU A 90 -7.09 -12.76 4.85
CA GLU A 90 -6.12 -13.56 4.08
C GLU A 90 -5.13 -12.66 3.34
N ASN A 91 -5.61 -11.60 2.68
CA ASN A 91 -4.77 -10.65 1.98
C ASN A 91 -3.82 -9.91 2.94
N ILE A 92 -4.31 -9.50 4.12
CA ILE A 92 -3.48 -8.90 5.16
C ILE A 92 -2.35 -9.85 5.60
N ARG A 93 -2.65 -11.11 5.84
CA ARG A 93 -1.66 -12.10 6.28
C ARG A 93 -0.52 -12.35 5.29
N ARG A 94 -0.73 -12.01 4.02
CA ARG A 94 0.27 -12.14 2.95
C ARG A 94 1.17 -10.93 2.81
N THR A 95 1.03 -9.92 3.66
CA THR A 95 1.83 -8.69 3.64
C THR A 95 2.75 -8.61 4.85
N ASP A 96 3.91 -7.97 4.66
CA ASP A 96 4.90 -7.78 5.72
C ASP A 96 4.50 -6.66 6.69
N ALA A 97 3.78 -5.64 6.17
CA ALA A 97 3.27 -4.53 6.96
C ALA A 97 2.01 -3.92 6.32
N ILE A 98 1.30 -3.10 7.09
CA ILE A 98 0.04 -2.47 6.69
C ILE A 98 0.19 -0.95 6.67
N VAL A 99 -0.26 -0.33 5.59
CA VAL A 99 -0.44 1.11 5.44
C VAL A 99 -1.92 1.41 5.58
N HIS A 100 -2.32 1.99 6.71
CA HIS A 100 -3.71 2.36 6.95
C HIS A 100 -3.99 3.77 6.48
N VAL A 101 -4.83 3.91 5.45
CA VAL A 101 -5.25 5.21 4.91
C VAL A 101 -6.47 5.70 5.68
N VAL A 102 -6.32 6.85 6.32
CA VAL A 102 -7.35 7.50 7.11
C VAL A 102 -7.69 8.86 6.50
N ARG A 103 -8.97 9.12 6.28
CA ARG A 103 -9.45 10.41 5.80
C ARG A 103 -9.49 11.40 6.97
N CYS A 104 -8.74 12.50 6.84
CA CYS A 104 -8.64 13.57 7.84
C CYS A 104 -9.20 14.91 7.33
N PHE A 105 -10.00 14.89 6.27
CA PHE A 105 -10.61 16.09 5.68
C PHE A 105 -12.11 15.87 5.49
N ASP A 106 -12.88 16.95 5.46
CA ASP A 106 -14.28 16.95 5.14
C ASP A 106 -14.51 17.43 3.71
N ASP A 107 -15.39 16.74 2.97
CA ASP A 107 -15.81 17.10 1.63
C ASP A 107 -17.26 16.64 1.45
N GLU A 108 -18.16 17.58 1.23
CA GLU A 108 -19.59 17.32 1.10
C GLU A 108 -19.94 16.52 -0.16
N ASN A 109 -19.10 16.56 -1.18
CA ASN A 109 -19.29 15.85 -2.44
C ASN A 109 -18.84 14.39 -2.38
N ILE A 110 -18.09 14.01 -1.36
CA ILE A 110 -17.55 12.65 -1.22
C ILE A 110 -18.13 12.00 0.04
N MET A 111 -19.02 11.03 -0.17
CA MET A 111 -19.66 10.30 0.93
C MET A 111 -18.61 9.59 1.79
N HIS A 112 -18.66 9.82 3.10
CA HIS A 112 -17.83 9.16 4.08
C HIS A 112 -18.63 8.13 4.88
N VAL A 113 -18.16 6.90 4.98
CA VAL A 113 -18.88 5.79 5.64
C VAL A 113 -18.83 5.89 7.17
N ALA A 114 -17.81 6.57 7.70
CA ALA A 114 -17.67 6.85 9.13
C ALA A 114 -17.52 8.36 9.34
N VAL A 115 -18.32 8.91 10.22
CA VAL A 115 -18.44 10.36 10.46
C VAL A 115 -17.22 10.93 11.20
N SER A 116 -16.32 10.08 11.74
CA SER A 116 -15.19 10.55 12.53
C SER A 116 -14.03 9.57 12.48
N TYR A 117 -12.84 10.10 12.27
CA TYR A 117 -11.58 9.38 12.44
C TYR A 117 -11.37 8.86 13.87
N THR A 118 -12.11 9.38 14.87
CA THR A 118 -12.07 8.92 16.26
C THR A 118 -12.63 7.50 16.45
N HIS A 119 -13.38 6.97 15.47
CA HIS A 119 -13.85 5.59 15.47
C HIS A 119 -12.84 4.58 14.90
N LEU A 120 -11.73 5.07 14.34
CA LEU A 120 -10.61 4.26 13.86
C LEU A 120 -9.52 4.16 14.94
N THR A 121 -9.89 3.93 16.19
CA THR A 121 -8.91 3.60 17.21
C THR A 121 -8.30 2.24 16.87
N LEU A 122 -7.17 2.30 16.17
CA LEU A 122 -6.23 1.18 16.21
C LEU A 122 -5.80 1.03 17.66
N PRO A 123 -5.80 -0.19 18.23
CA PRO A 123 -5.19 -0.40 19.53
C PRO A 123 -3.75 0.09 19.41
N THR A 124 -3.45 1.18 20.08
CA THR A 124 -2.08 1.69 20.16
C THR A 124 -1.32 0.66 20.98
N ILE A 125 -0.55 -0.17 20.30
CA ILE A 125 0.45 -0.99 20.98
C ILE A 125 1.47 0.01 21.51
N ARG A 126 1.36 0.34 22.79
CA ARG A 126 2.44 1.00 23.50
C ARG A 126 3.55 -0.03 23.63
N LEU A 127 4.57 0.15 22.84
CA LEU A 127 5.85 -0.48 23.09
C LEU A 127 6.52 0.18 24.28
#